data_a9d9b5ae4e7a9dff7eaef5f1bd2f79ae
#
_entry.id   a9d9b5ae4e7a9dff7eaef5f1bd2f79ae
#
_cell.length_a   1.000
_cell.length_b   1.000
_cell.length_c   1.000
_cell.angle_alpha   90.00
_cell.angle_beta   90.00
_cell.angle_gamma   90.00
#
_symmetry.space_group_name_H-M   'P 1'
#
loop_
_entity.id
_entity.type
_entity.pdbx_description
1 polymer ?
#
loop_
_entity_poly.entity_id
_entity_poly.type
_entity_poly.pdbx_seq_one_letter_code
_entity_poly.pdbx_strand_id
1 'polypeptide(L)'
;MLNEIINNKLKEVNQLRETLDISGINVNKSKKNHFYKKLLNNQKNKKNSIIAEIKRKSPSKGILADNLNVSKTVSEYASGGATCISVLTERDYFNGSNDDLLEAKNSIDLPLLRKDFMLDPIQIYESKMLGADCVLLIVSALSQSTYKELLELAIKLGMDVLTEVHDIYELDFALSQKAKLIGINNRNLKTFDVDINTSIDLASTINDNDIVLVSESGISSSSDIITLNSYGIYTFLVGEHLIKSKNITNELGVLINGE
;
A
#
# COMPACT_ATOMS: atom_id res chain seq x y z
N MET A 1 -14.59 -4.35 -13.76
CA MET A 1 -14.40 -4.29 -12.30
C MET A 1 -13.75 -2.97 -11.85
N LEU A 2 -12.55 -2.54 -12.28
CA LEU A 2 -11.94 -1.27 -11.82
C LEU A 2 -12.90 -0.07 -11.99
N ASN A 3 -13.51 0.11 -13.16
CA ASN A 3 -14.47 1.20 -13.40
C ASN A 3 -15.71 1.13 -12.48
N GLU A 4 -16.13 -0.06 -12.10
CA GLU A 4 -17.26 -0.26 -11.19
C GLU A 4 -16.89 0.14 -9.77
N ILE A 5 -15.69 -0.24 -9.30
CA ILE A 5 -15.14 0.21 -8.01
C ILE A 5 -15.02 1.74 -7.98
N ILE A 6 -14.45 2.33 -9.05
CA ILE A 6 -14.32 3.78 -9.19
C ILE A 6 -15.70 4.46 -9.08
N ASN A 7 -16.71 3.96 -9.81
CA ASN A 7 -18.04 4.54 -9.80
C ASN A 7 -18.72 4.48 -8.40
N ASN A 8 -18.51 3.38 -7.67
CA ASN A 8 -19.01 3.27 -6.31
C ASN A 8 -18.26 4.21 -5.36
N LYS A 9 -16.93 4.26 -5.48
CA LYS A 9 -16.10 5.17 -4.67
C LYS A 9 -16.46 6.65 -4.89
N LEU A 10 -16.80 7.06 -6.11
CA LEU A 10 -17.25 8.43 -6.38
C LEU A 10 -18.55 8.80 -5.62
N LYS A 11 -19.45 7.83 -5.37
CA LYS A 11 -20.63 8.07 -4.53
C LYS A 11 -20.23 8.30 -3.07
N GLU A 12 -19.31 7.50 -2.54
CA GLU A 12 -18.78 7.70 -1.19
C GLU A 12 -18.07 9.06 -1.06
N VAL A 13 -17.27 9.43 -2.06
CA VAL A 13 -16.58 10.73 -2.11
C VAL A 13 -17.58 11.89 -2.04
N ASN A 14 -18.69 11.83 -2.78
CA ASN A 14 -19.70 12.88 -2.75
C ASN A 14 -20.32 13.02 -1.36
N GLN A 15 -20.62 11.91 -0.67
CA GLN A 15 -21.11 11.94 0.71
C GLN A 15 -20.04 12.50 1.67
N LEU A 16 -18.79 12.11 1.48
CA LEU A 16 -17.68 12.57 2.30
C LEU A 16 -17.48 14.09 2.19
N ARG A 17 -17.62 14.66 0.99
CA ARG A 17 -17.54 16.12 0.76
C ARG A 17 -18.60 16.91 1.54
N GLU A 18 -19.78 16.32 1.75
CA GLU A 18 -20.87 16.97 2.46
C GLU A 18 -20.71 16.89 3.99
N THR A 19 -19.96 15.90 4.48
CA THR A 19 -19.93 15.56 5.91
C THR A 19 -18.59 15.84 6.58
N LEU A 20 -17.48 15.84 5.84
CA LEU A 20 -16.15 15.97 6.44
C LEU A 20 -15.78 17.44 6.64
N ASP A 21 -15.59 17.84 7.90
CA ASP A 21 -15.04 19.16 8.24
C ASP A 21 -13.50 19.12 8.22
N ILE A 22 -12.91 19.83 7.26
CA ILE A 22 -11.45 19.93 7.10
C ILE A 22 -10.85 21.18 7.74
N SER A 23 -11.65 22.05 8.34
CA SER A 23 -11.22 23.36 8.87
C SER A 23 -10.15 23.27 9.97
N GLY A 24 -10.13 22.15 10.70
CA GLY A 24 -9.19 21.89 11.80
C GLY A 24 -7.87 21.24 11.38
N ILE A 25 -7.68 20.93 10.10
CA ILE A 25 -6.48 20.21 9.64
C ILE A 25 -5.29 21.15 9.57
N ASN A 26 -4.31 20.93 10.44
CA ASN A 26 -3.08 21.73 10.46
C ASN A 26 -2.10 21.21 9.38
N VAL A 27 -2.09 21.88 8.23
CA VAL A 27 -1.24 21.55 7.08
C VAL A 27 0.27 21.71 7.39
N ASN A 28 0.64 22.49 8.42
CA ASN A 28 2.03 22.80 8.74
C ASN A 28 2.65 21.87 9.82
N LYS A 29 1.89 20.99 10.43
CA LYS A 29 2.40 19.98 11.37
C LYS A 29 2.59 18.63 10.68
N SER A 30 3.47 18.57 9.67
CA SER A 30 3.84 17.29 9.09
C SER A 30 4.75 16.51 10.06
N LYS A 31 4.35 15.34 10.51
CA LYS A 31 5.31 14.32 10.94
C LYS A 31 6.13 13.98 9.70
N LYS A 32 7.45 13.96 9.83
CA LYS A 32 8.37 13.63 8.74
C LYS A 32 8.06 12.24 8.18
N ASN A 33 8.00 12.11 6.87
CA ASN A 33 7.87 10.91 6.04
C ASN A 33 8.58 9.68 6.65
N HIS A 34 7.88 8.94 7.50
CA HIS A 34 8.48 7.79 8.17
C HIS A 34 8.34 6.51 7.34
N PHE A 35 7.31 6.41 6.51
CA PHE A 35 7.01 5.22 5.73
C PHE A 35 8.08 4.96 4.67
N TYR A 36 8.28 5.90 3.76
CA TYR A 36 9.30 5.81 2.71
C TYR A 36 10.72 5.68 3.28
N LYS A 37 11.09 6.51 4.25
CA LYS A 37 12.45 6.51 4.82
C LYS A 37 12.82 5.20 5.47
N LYS A 38 11.88 4.54 6.13
CA LYS A 38 12.11 3.25 6.76
C LYS A 38 12.40 2.17 5.73
N LEU A 39 11.62 2.16 4.63
CA LEU A 39 11.81 1.24 3.51
C LEU A 39 13.13 1.51 2.77
N LEU A 40 13.43 2.78 2.47
CA LEU A 40 14.68 3.17 1.81
C LEU A 40 15.91 2.77 2.62
N ASN A 41 15.87 2.97 3.94
CA ASN A 41 16.98 2.56 4.82
C ASN A 41 17.22 1.05 4.75
N ASN A 42 16.16 0.24 4.76
CA ASN A 42 16.29 -1.20 4.63
C ASN A 42 16.83 -1.59 3.24
N GLN A 43 16.30 -1.00 2.16
CA GLN A 43 16.77 -1.23 0.80
C GLN A 43 18.28 -0.93 0.65
N LYS A 44 18.75 0.22 1.15
CA LYS A 44 20.18 0.60 1.12
C LYS A 44 21.07 -0.39 1.87
N ASN A 45 20.53 -1.08 2.87
CA ASN A 45 21.23 -2.12 3.62
C ASN A 45 20.93 -3.55 3.10
N LYS A 46 20.25 -3.68 1.95
CA LYS A 46 19.82 -4.96 1.35
C LYS A 46 19.04 -5.84 2.32
N LYS A 47 18.20 -5.23 3.15
CA LYS A 47 17.30 -5.89 4.10
C LYS A 47 15.89 -5.92 3.56
N ASN A 48 15.26 -7.08 3.63
CA ASN A 48 13.87 -7.22 3.23
C ASN A 48 12.94 -6.42 4.13
N SER A 49 11.97 -5.78 3.52
CA SER A 49 10.88 -5.05 4.18
C SER A 49 9.55 -5.67 3.79
N ILE A 50 8.76 -6.06 4.78
CA ILE A 50 7.39 -6.50 4.55
C ILE A 50 6.43 -5.39 4.96
N ILE A 51 5.60 -4.95 4.00
CA ILE A 51 4.38 -4.18 4.24
C ILE A 51 3.28 -5.21 4.43
N ALA A 52 2.94 -5.53 5.68
CA ALA A 52 1.96 -6.55 6.01
C ALA A 52 0.53 -5.99 5.89
N GLU A 53 -0.32 -6.64 5.11
CA GLU A 53 -1.63 -6.11 4.75
C GLU A 53 -2.78 -6.73 5.55
N ILE A 54 -3.61 -5.87 6.15
CA ILE A 54 -4.92 -6.21 6.72
C ILE A 54 -5.95 -6.21 5.61
N LYS A 55 -6.51 -7.39 5.33
CA LYS A 55 -7.48 -7.60 4.25
C LYS A 55 -8.44 -8.74 4.55
N ARG A 56 -9.75 -8.43 4.67
CA ARG A 56 -10.79 -9.43 4.93
C ARG A 56 -11.26 -10.17 3.69
N LYS A 57 -11.27 -9.48 2.56
CA LYS A 57 -11.84 -9.99 1.30
C LYS A 57 -11.03 -9.47 0.12
N SER A 58 -11.07 -10.16 -0.99
CA SER A 58 -10.60 -9.64 -2.27
C SER A 58 -11.54 -10.06 -3.41
N PRO A 59 -11.64 -9.25 -4.48
CA PRO A 59 -12.46 -9.59 -5.64
C PRO A 59 -12.10 -10.91 -6.30
N SER A 60 -10.81 -11.27 -6.29
CA SER A 60 -10.30 -12.48 -6.95
C SER A 60 -10.42 -13.76 -6.12
N LYS A 61 -10.51 -13.68 -4.78
CA LYS A 61 -10.47 -14.83 -3.87
C LYS A 61 -11.67 -14.90 -2.91
N GLY A 62 -12.55 -13.90 -2.93
CA GLY A 62 -13.66 -13.82 -1.98
C GLY A 62 -13.18 -13.52 -0.55
N ILE A 63 -13.87 -14.07 0.43
CA ILE A 63 -13.57 -13.89 1.86
C ILE A 63 -12.27 -14.62 2.21
N LEU A 64 -11.33 -13.90 2.83
CA LEU A 64 -10.05 -14.41 3.31
C LEU A 64 -10.07 -14.64 4.83
N ALA A 65 -10.65 -13.69 5.59
CA ALA A 65 -10.77 -13.76 7.04
C ALA A 65 -12.00 -12.98 7.51
N ASP A 66 -13.10 -13.67 7.75
CA ASP A 66 -14.39 -13.04 8.09
C ASP A 66 -14.35 -12.38 9.48
N ASN A 67 -13.72 -13.04 10.47
CA ASN A 67 -13.62 -12.59 11.85
C ASN A 67 -12.20 -12.05 12.19
N LEU A 68 -11.63 -11.25 11.30
CA LEU A 68 -10.29 -10.70 11.51
C LEU A 68 -10.30 -9.68 12.65
N ASN A 69 -9.53 -9.94 13.71
CA ASN A 69 -9.27 -8.99 14.78
C ASN A 69 -8.05 -8.13 14.40
N VAL A 70 -8.28 -6.87 14.08
CA VAL A 70 -7.25 -5.95 13.57
C VAL A 70 -6.15 -5.75 14.60
N SER A 71 -6.50 -5.39 15.83
CA SER A 71 -5.54 -5.13 16.93
C SER A 71 -4.60 -6.32 17.17
N LYS A 72 -5.16 -7.53 17.26
CA LYS A 72 -4.37 -8.76 17.41
C LYS A 72 -3.47 -8.99 16.20
N THR A 73 -4.01 -8.89 14.98
CA THR A 73 -3.27 -9.19 13.75
C THR A 73 -2.11 -8.21 13.53
N VAL A 74 -2.33 -6.89 13.73
CA VAL A 74 -1.24 -5.91 13.58
C VAL A 74 -0.17 -6.08 14.66
N SER A 75 -0.55 -6.53 15.89
CA SER A 75 0.41 -6.85 16.94
C SER A 75 1.27 -8.07 16.58
N GLU A 76 0.67 -9.10 15.96
CA GLU A 76 1.39 -10.27 15.43
C GLU A 76 2.30 -9.86 14.27
N TYR A 77 1.85 -8.96 13.37
CA TYR A 77 2.68 -8.40 12.31
C TYR A 77 3.88 -7.64 12.86
N ALA A 78 3.67 -6.77 13.86
CA ALA A 78 4.75 -6.02 14.49
C ALA A 78 5.75 -6.96 15.17
N SER A 79 5.28 -7.97 15.90
CA SER A 79 6.11 -8.98 16.57
C SER A 79 6.89 -9.85 15.60
N GLY A 80 6.34 -10.11 14.41
CA GLY A 80 6.99 -10.86 13.33
C GLY A 80 7.99 -10.03 12.51
N GLY A 81 8.16 -8.75 12.83
CA GLY A 81 9.13 -7.88 12.17
C GLY A 81 8.63 -7.15 10.93
N ALA A 82 7.31 -7.03 10.73
CA ALA A 82 6.77 -6.20 9.66
C ALA A 82 7.37 -4.78 9.72
N THR A 83 7.73 -4.24 8.56
CA THR A 83 8.34 -2.90 8.48
C THR A 83 7.29 -1.81 8.52
N CYS A 84 6.18 -2.01 7.81
CA CYS A 84 5.01 -1.14 7.74
C CYS A 84 3.74 -1.99 7.65
N ILE A 85 2.59 -1.36 7.87
CA ILE A 85 1.29 -2.02 7.75
C ILE A 85 0.49 -1.36 6.62
N SER A 86 -0.19 -2.15 5.81
CA SER A 86 -1.21 -1.72 4.87
C SER A 86 -2.59 -2.09 5.41
N VAL A 87 -3.53 -1.16 5.39
CA VAL A 87 -4.91 -1.41 5.83
C VAL A 87 -5.87 -1.09 4.70
N LEU A 88 -6.59 -2.11 4.22
CA LEU A 88 -7.69 -1.91 3.25
C LEU A 88 -8.82 -1.16 3.95
N THR A 89 -9.22 -0.01 3.37
CA THR A 89 -10.39 0.76 3.85
C THR A 89 -11.54 0.75 2.83
N GLU A 90 -11.34 0.16 1.66
CA GLU A 90 -12.40 -0.02 0.67
C GLU A 90 -13.46 -1.02 1.17
N ARG A 91 -14.74 -0.62 1.15
CA ARG A 91 -15.84 -1.32 1.84
C ARG A 91 -16.46 -2.44 1.02
N ASP A 92 -16.84 -2.15 -0.21
CA ASP A 92 -17.74 -3.00 -1.00
C ASP A 92 -17.04 -4.27 -1.51
N TYR A 93 -15.82 -4.13 -1.97
CA TYR A 93 -15.06 -5.18 -2.64
C TYR A 93 -14.05 -5.88 -1.72
N PHE A 94 -13.51 -5.16 -0.73
CA PHE A 94 -12.48 -5.67 0.17
C PHE A 94 -12.96 -5.85 1.62
N ASN A 95 -14.18 -5.44 1.94
CA ASN A 95 -14.76 -5.49 3.28
C ASN A 95 -13.87 -4.80 4.33
N GLY A 96 -13.23 -3.69 3.92
CA GLY A 96 -12.41 -2.84 4.76
C GLY A 96 -13.21 -1.73 5.42
N SER A 97 -12.61 -1.01 6.33
CA SER A 97 -13.22 0.16 6.96
C SER A 97 -12.19 1.18 7.47
N ASN A 98 -12.63 2.42 7.64
CA ASN A 98 -11.83 3.45 8.30
C ASN A 98 -11.55 3.10 9.77
N ASP A 99 -12.47 2.38 10.42
CA ASP A 99 -12.30 1.92 11.80
C ASP A 99 -11.14 0.93 11.92
N ASP A 100 -10.89 0.09 10.90
CA ASP A 100 -9.74 -0.81 10.86
C ASP A 100 -8.41 -0.04 10.87
N LEU A 101 -8.35 1.07 10.13
CA LEU A 101 -7.16 1.92 10.12
C LEU A 101 -6.94 2.61 11.47
N LEU A 102 -8.02 3.11 12.10
CA LEU A 102 -7.97 3.70 13.43
C LEU A 102 -7.57 2.67 14.50
N GLU A 103 -8.13 1.46 14.45
CA GLU A 103 -7.78 0.37 15.36
C GLU A 103 -6.31 -0.03 15.20
N ALA A 104 -5.82 -0.17 13.96
CA ALA A 104 -4.40 -0.43 13.70
C ALA A 104 -3.51 0.69 14.26
N LYS A 105 -3.88 1.98 14.03
CA LYS A 105 -3.12 3.13 14.54
C LYS A 105 -3.01 3.18 16.05
N ASN A 106 -4.06 2.78 16.74
CA ASN A 106 -4.11 2.77 18.20
C ASN A 106 -3.39 1.55 18.81
N SER A 107 -3.13 0.51 18.03
CA SER A 107 -2.57 -0.75 18.50
C SER A 107 -1.06 -0.87 18.37
N ILE A 108 -0.44 -0.15 17.40
CA ILE A 108 0.98 -0.27 17.08
C ILE A 108 1.58 1.08 16.68
N ASP A 109 2.92 1.18 16.76
CA ASP A 109 3.68 2.37 16.34
C ASP A 109 4.40 2.18 14.99
N LEU A 110 3.95 1.24 14.16
CA LEU A 110 4.46 1.08 12.80
C LEU A 110 3.78 2.07 11.84
N PRO A 111 4.50 2.53 10.77
CA PRO A 111 3.91 3.39 9.76
C PRO A 111 2.76 2.67 9.03
N LEU A 112 1.66 3.39 8.77
CA LEU A 112 0.45 2.87 8.16
C LEU A 112 0.21 3.41 6.76
N LEU A 113 -0.04 2.52 5.82
CA LEU A 113 -0.58 2.79 4.49
C LEU A 113 -2.10 2.64 4.51
N ARG A 114 -2.84 3.69 4.17
CA ARG A 114 -4.25 3.56 3.82
C ARG A 114 -4.36 3.03 2.39
N LYS A 115 -4.82 1.80 2.24
CA LYS A 115 -5.01 1.14 0.94
C LYS A 115 -6.47 1.28 0.50
N ASP A 116 -6.72 2.24 -0.37
CA ASP A 116 -8.05 2.57 -0.90
C ASP A 116 -7.91 3.19 -2.30
N PHE A 117 -9.01 3.35 -3.03
CA PHE A 117 -9.04 4.06 -4.31
C PHE A 117 -9.19 5.56 -4.05
N MET A 118 -8.07 6.28 -4.06
CA MET A 118 -8.03 7.72 -3.88
C MET A 118 -8.34 8.41 -5.21
N LEU A 119 -9.49 9.10 -5.27
CA LEU A 119 -10.01 9.76 -6.48
C LEU A 119 -10.17 11.27 -6.30
N ASP A 120 -10.09 11.76 -5.06
CA ASP A 120 -10.46 13.12 -4.70
C ASP A 120 -9.64 13.66 -3.53
N PRO A 121 -9.30 14.97 -3.52
CA PRO A 121 -8.58 15.61 -2.42
C PRO A 121 -9.20 15.39 -1.03
N ILE A 122 -10.53 15.28 -0.94
CA ILE A 122 -11.22 15.08 0.35
C ILE A 122 -10.77 13.78 1.03
N GLN A 123 -10.48 12.71 0.26
CA GLN A 123 -10.01 11.44 0.79
C GLN A 123 -8.57 11.56 1.34
N ILE A 124 -7.74 12.45 0.77
CA ILE A 124 -6.39 12.71 1.28
C ILE A 124 -6.47 13.42 2.64
N TYR A 125 -7.40 14.38 2.79
CA TYR A 125 -7.67 15.00 4.08
C TYR A 125 -8.19 13.98 5.10
N GLU A 126 -9.16 13.16 4.73
CA GLU A 126 -9.68 12.09 5.59
C GLU A 126 -8.55 11.13 6.02
N SER A 127 -7.68 10.71 5.09
CA SER A 127 -6.55 9.83 5.39
C SER A 127 -5.63 10.44 6.45
N LYS A 128 -5.38 11.74 6.36
CA LYS A 128 -4.61 12.47 7.36
C LYS A 128 -5.27 12.48 8.73
N MET A 129 -6.57 12.69 8.78
CA MET A 129 -7.35 12.68 10.03
C MET A 129 -7.37 11.29 10.68
N LEU A 130 -7.46 10.24 9.87
CA LEU A 130 -7.38 8.84 10.31
C LEU A 130 -5.98 8.42 10.78
N GLY A 131 -4.96 9.27 10.58
CA GLY A 131 -3.60 9.03 11.03
C GLY A 131 -2.76 8.16 10.09
N ALA A 132 -3.14 8.06 8.81
CA ALA A 132 -2.30 7.41 7.81
C ALA A 132 -0.95 8.14 7.66
N ASP A 133 0.11 7.37 7.48
CA ASP A 133 1.46 7.86 7.20
C ASP A 133 1.75 7.83 5.69
N CYS A 134 1.01 7.00 4.94
CA CYS A 134 1.11 6.82 3.50
C CYS A 134 -0.29 6.61 2.90
N VAL A 135 -0.49 7.03 1.65
CA VAL A 135 -1.69 6.76 0.85
C VAL A 135 -1.33 6.10 -0.46
N LEU A 136 -2.29 5.39 -1.06
CA LEU A 136 -2.15 4.75 -2.36
C LEU A 136 -2.65 5.68 -3.47
N LEU A 137 -1.87 5.86 -4.53
CA LEU A 137 -2.34 6.43 -5.80
C LEU A 137 -2.12 5.41 -6.92
N ILE A 138 -3.21 4.96 -7.55
CA ILE A 138 -3.19 3.99 -8.65
C ILE A 138 -3.19 4.76 -9.97
N VAL A 139 -2.13 4.65 -10.76
CA VAL A 139 -1.97 5.43 -12.01
C VAL A 139 -3.11 5.14 -12.97
N SER A 140 -3.48 3.89 -13.18
CA SER A 140 -4.58 3.49 -14.08
C SER A 140 -5.97 3.96 -13.64
N ALA A 141 -6.14 4.38 -12.39
CA ALA A 141 -7.41 4.85 -11.87
C ALA A 141 -7.60 6.37 -11.96
N LEU A 142 -6.56 7.13 -12.32
CA LEU A 142 -6.53 8.58 -12.21
C LEU A 142 -6.20 9.26 -13.55
N SER A 143 -6.78 10.44 -13.77
CA SER A 143 -6.23 11.35 -14.78
C SER A 143 -4.88 11.89 -14.32
N GLN A 144 -4.02 12.27 -15.27
CA GLN A 144 -2.71 12.86 -14.93
C GLN A 144 -2.82 14.10 -14.05
N SER A 145 -3.84 14.95 -14.28
CA SER A 145 -4.09 16.14 -13.46
C SER A 145 -4.52 15.78 -12.04
N THR A 146 -5.43 14.83 -11.89
CA THR A 146 -5.89 14.37 -10.58
C THR A 146 -4.76 13.71 -9.80
N TYR A 147 -3.98 12.84 -10.46
CA TYR A 147 -2.82 12.21 -9.82
C TYR A 147 -1.87 13.26 -9.23
N LYS A 148 -1.52 14.29 -10.03
CA LYS A 148 -0.60 15.35 -9.59
C LYS A 148 -1.18 16.14 -8.41
N GLU A 149 -2.45 16.50 -8.46
CA GLU A 149 -3.14 17.22 -7.37
C GLU A 149 -3.10 16.40 -6.06
N LEU A 150 -3.45 15.11 -6.12
CA LEU A 150 -3.46 14.23 -4.95
C LEU A 150 -2.06 13.99 -4.39
N LEU A 151 -1.05 13.81 -5.26
CA LEU A 151 0.34 13.65 -4.87
C LEU A 151 0.85 14.90 -4.12
N GLU A 152 0.66 16.08 -4.69
CA GLU A 152 1.07 17.35 -4.09
C GLU A 152 0.40 17.59 -2.74
N LEU A 153 -0.91 17.29 -2.65
CA LEU A 153 -1.67 17.44 -1.41
C LEU A 153 -1.19 16.46 -0.32
N ALA A 154 -0.99 15.18 -0.66
CA ALA A 154 -0.50 14.19 0.30
C ALA A 154 0.88 14.58 0.87
N ILE A 155 1.81 14.99 0.02
CA ILE A 155 3.13 15.49 0.42
C ILE A 155 3.00 16.73 1.31
N LYS A 156 2.15 17.69 0.95
CA LYS A 156 1.90 18.91 1.73
C LYS A 156 1.34 18.59 3.12
N LEU A 157 0.52 17.54 3.24
CA LEU A 157 -0.01 17.06 4.52
C LEU A 157 0.99 16.16 5.28
N GLY A 158 2.20 15.93 4.73
CA GLY A 158 3.27 15.14 5.34
C GLY A 158 3.02 13.63 5.33
N MET A 159 2.28 13.15 4.35
CA MET A 159 2.13 11.72 4.06
C MET A 159 3.03 11.33 2.89
N ASP A 160 3.53 10.08 2.92
CA ASP A 160 4.16 9.46 1.77
C ASP A 160 3.08 8.97 0.79
N VAL A 161 3.47 8.69 -0.45
CA VAL A 161 2.57 8.18 -1.48
C VAL A 161 3.17 6.92 -2.09
N LEU A 162 2.44 5.81 -1.99
CA LEU A 162 2.71 4.60 -2.77
C LEU A 162 2.02 4.75 -4.12
N THR A 163 2.81 4.90 -5.19
CA THR A 163 2.31 5.00 -6.56
C THR A 163 2.25 3.62 -7.17
N GLU A 164 1.04 3.08 -7.37
CA GLU A 164 0.84 1.75 -7.95
C GLU A 164 0.84 1.82 -9.47
N VAL A 165 1.65 0.95 -10.11
CA VAL A 165 1.81 0.82 -11.56
C VAL A 165 1.68 -0.65 -11.99
N HIS A 166 1.26 -0.88 -13.25
CA HIS A 166 1.03 -2.21 -13.80
C HIS A 166 1.83 -2.48 -15.08
N ASP A 167 2.35 -1.44 -15.73
CA ASP A 167 3.11 -1.55 -16.97
C ASP A 167 4.15 -0.43 -17.10
N ILE A 168 4.93 -0.48 -18.18
CA ILE A 168 6.00 0.49 -18.43
C ILE A 168 5.48 1.91 -18.65
N TYR A 169 4.29 2.08 -19.24
CA TYR A 169 3.73 3.41 -19.50
C TYR A 169 3.31 4.10 -18.20
N GLU A 170 2.70 3.34 -17.28
CA GLU A 170 2.35 3.82 -15.96
C GLU A 170 3.60 4.12 -15.12
N LEU A 171 4.65 3.28 -15.25
CA LEU A 171 5.94 3.50 -14.60
C LEU A 171 6.61 4.78 -15.11
N ASP A 172 6.70 4.98 -16.43
CA ASP A 172 7.29 6.17 -17.02
C ASP A 172 6.56 7.44 -16.56
N PHE A 173 5.22 7.37 -16.49
CA PHE A 173 4.42 8.47 -15.93
C PHE A 173 4.78 8.72 -14.46
N ALA A 174 4.80 7.71 -13.61
CA ALA A 174 5.16 7.83 -12.20
C ALA A 174 6.55 8.45 -12.00
N LEU A 175 7.53 8.01 -12.78
CA LEU A 175 8.90 8.56 -12.77
C LEU A 175 8.93 10.02 -13.22
N SER A 176 8.14 10.40 -14.24
CA SER A 176 8.00 11.79 -14.70
C SER A 176 7.46 12.73 -13.61
N GLN A 177 6.62 12.19 -12.72
CA GLN A 177 6.08 12.89 -11.55
C GLN A 177 7.02 12.83 -10.34
N LYS A 178 8.23 12.27 -10.48
CA LYS A 178 9.25 12.11 -9.42
C LYS A 178 8.76 11.25 -8.23
N ALA A 179 7.91 10.25 -8.49
CA ALA A 179 7.51 9.29 -7.48
C ALA A 179 8.75 8.57 -6.91
N LYS A 180 8.82 8.45 -5.59
CA LYS A 180 9.97 7.84 -4.88
C LYS A 180 9.63 6.49 -4.26
N LEU A 181 8.35 6.17 -4.12
CA LEU A 181 7.85 4.90 -3.61
C LEU A 181 6.87 4.36 -4.65
N ILE A 182 7.27 3.32 -5.37
CA ILE A 182 6.54 2.77 -6.52
C ILE A 182 6.15 1.34 -6.22
N GLY A 183 4.86 1.06 -6.24
CA GLY A 183 4.29 -0.28 -6.12
C GLY A 183 4.09 -0.89 -7.51
N ILE A 184 4.75 -2.01 -7.78
CA ILE A 184 4.53 -2.78 -8.99
C ILE A 184 3.53 -3.89 -8.66
N ASN A 185 2.31 -3.76 -9.18
CA ASN A 185 1.29 -4.76 -8.94
C ASN A 185 1.38 -5.88 -9.98
N ASN A 186 1.82 -7.05 -9.53
CA ASN A 186 1.95 -8.26 -10.35
C ASN A 186 0.60 -8.84 -10.78
N ARG A 187 -0.51 -8.32 -10.27
CA ARG A 187 -1.85 -8.76 -10.63
C ARG A 187 -2.42 -7.93 -11.76
N ASN A 188 -2.74 -8.59 -12.86
CA ASN A 188 -3.49 -7.97 -13.94
C ASN A 188 -4.92 -7.64 -13.47
N LEU A 189 -5.31 -6.36 -13.49
CA LEU A 189 -6.62 -5.91 -13.00
C LEU A 189 -7.81 -6.34 -13.88
N LYS A 190 -7.55 -6.88 -15.08
CA LYS A 190 -8.58 -7.36 -16.02
C LYS A 190 -8.80 -8.87 -15.92
N THR A 191 -7.71 -9.65 -15.89
CA THR A 191 -7.74 -11.12 -15.89
C THR A 191 -7.59 -11.73 -14.50
N PHE A 192 -7.06 -10.98 -13.52
CA PHE A 192 -6.65 -11.41 -12.19
C PHE A 192 -5.45 -12.37 -12.16
N ASP A 193 -4.85 -12.67 -13.30
CA ASP A 193 -3.61 -13.43 -13.33
C ASP A 193 -2.51 -12.68 -12.56
N VAL A 194 -1.62 -13.44 -11.93
CA VAL A 194 -0.51 -12.91 -11.14
C VAL A 194 0.79 -13.45 -11.70
N ASP A 195 1.69 -12.54 -12.07
CA ASP A 195 3.01 -12.87 -12.59
C ASP A 195 4.08 -11.95 -11.99
N ILE A 196 4.97 -12.51 -11.15
CA ILE A 196 6.06 -11.76 -10.50
C ILE A 196 7.10 -11.22 -11.50
N ASN A 197 7.13 -11.75 -12.74
CA ASN A 197 7.96 -11.21 -13.81
C ASN A 197 7.61 -9.76 -14.14
N THR A 198 6.37 -9.31 -13.91
CA THR A 198 6.00 -7.89 -14.03
C THR A 198 6.92 -6.99 -13.17
N SER A 199 7.15 -7.37 -11.92
CA SER A 199 8.08 -6.64 -11.05
C SER A 199 9.52 -6.69 -11.56
N ILE A 200 9.98 -7.83 -12.06
CA ILE A 200 11.34 -8.03 -12.59
C ILE A 200 11.57 -7.15 -13.82
N ASP A 201 10.66 -7.21 -14.78
CA ASP A 201 10.76 -6.47 -16.04
C ASP A 201 10.80 -4.95 -15.80
N LEU A 202 9.89 -4.44 -14.97
CA LEU A 202 9.83 -3.02 -14.66
C LEU A 202 11.03 -2.55 -13.82
N ALA A 203 11.45 -3.35 -12.82
CA ALA A 203 12.61 -3.01 -12.00
C ALA A 203 13.89 -2.88 -12.82
N SER A 204 14.05 -3.71 -13.85
CA SER A 204 15.23 -3.70 -14.73
C SER A 204 15.45 -2.39 -15.47
N THR A 205 14.41 -1.55 -15.59
CA THR A 205 14.46 -0.25 -16.28
C THR A 205 14.86 0.91 -15.37
N ILE A 206 14.92 0.69 -14.04
CA ILE A 206 15.14 1.73 -13.03
C ILE A 206 16.57 1.67 -12.50
N ASN A 207 17.29 2.80 -12.60
CA ASN A 207 18.67 2.93 -12.11
C ASN A 207 18.83 3.98 -10.97
N ASP A 208 17.74 4.39 -10.33
CA ASP A 208 17.78 5.37 -9.22
C ASP A 208 17.67 4.64 -7.87
N ASN A 209 18.75 4.61 -7.10
CA ASN A 209 18.81 3.96 -5.78
C ASN A 209 17.99 4.67 -4.68
N ASP A 210 17.47 5.86 -4.95
CA ASP A 210 16.55 6.56 -4.06
C ASP A 210 15.08 6.27 -4.38
N ILE A 211 14.79 5.42 -5.37
CA ILE A 211 13.45 4.88 -5.60
C ILE A 211 13.32 3.57 -4.84
N VAL A 212 12.27 3.47 -4.02
CA VAL A 212 11.89 2.21 -3.37
C VAL A 212 10.84 1.53 -4.24
N LEU A 213 11.17 0.32 -4.72
CA LEU A 213 10.26 -0.54 -5.45
C LEU A 213 9.59 -1.51 -4.47
N VAL A 214 8.26 -1.56 -4.53
CA VAL A 214 7.43 -2.50 -3.76
C VAL A 214 6.81 -3.50 -4.72
N SER A 215 7.15 -4.78 -4.59
CA SER A 215 6.46 -5.83 -5.34
C SER A 215 5.16 -6.19 -4.61
N GLU A 216 4.03 -6.06 -5.31
CA GLU A 216 2.70 -6.31 -4.78
C GLU A 216 2.04 -7.49 -5.48
N SER A 217 1.29 -8.30 -4.77
CA SER A 217 0.62 -9.51 -5.25
C SER A 217 1.58 -10.65 -5.64
N GLY A 218 1.22 -11.87 -5.29
CA GLY A 218 1.94 -13.09 -5.71
C GLY A 218 3.11 -13.50 -4.83
N ILE A 219 3.47 -12.75 -3.83
CA ILE A 219 4.54 -13.10 -2.90
C ILE A 219 4.01 -14.12 -1.89
N SER A 220 4.56 -15.33 -1.92
CA SER A 220 4.09 -16.46 -1.11
C SER A 220 5.19 -17.32 -0.51
N SER A 221 6.45 -17.08 -0.87
CA SER A 221 7.59 -17.87 -0.40
C SER A 221 8.86 -17.02 -0.30
N SER A 222 9.84 -17.51 0.49
CA SER A 222 11.18 -16.93 0.52
C SER A 222 11.87 -17.04 -0.84
N SER A 223 11.55 -18.04 -1.67
CA SER A 223 12.08 -18.16 -3.04
C SER A 223 11.65 -17.00 -3.93
N ASP A 224 10.39 -16.53 -3.83
CA ASP A 224 9.92 -15.36 -4.57
C ASP A 224 10.75 -14.13 -4.19
N ILE A 225 10.97 -13.95 -2.88
CA ILE A 225 11.74 -12.82 -2.34
C ILE A 225 13.20 -12.87 -2.79
N ILE A 226 13.86 -14.04 -2.72
CA ILE A 226 15.24 -14.21 -3.18
C ILE A 226 15.36 -13.87 -4.67
N THR A 227 14.40 -14.34 -5.47
CA THR A 227 14.34 -14.01 -6.90
C THR A 227 14.26 -12.50 -7.11
N LEU A 228 13.33 -11.82 -6.47
CA LEU A 228 13.10 -10.38 -6.60
C LEU A 228 14.28 -9.55 -6.06
N ASN A 229 14.95 -10.01 -5.00
CA ASN A 229 16.18 -9.39 -4.47
C ASN A 229 17.30 -9.33 -5.51
N SER A 230 17.43 -10.34 -6.38
CA SER A 230 18.43 -10.36 -7.44
C SER A 230 18.23 -9.25 -8.49
N TYR A 231 17.03 -8.67 -8.53
CA TYR A 231 16.67 -7.50 -9.36
C TYR A 231 16.57 -6.20 -8.57
N GLY A 232 17.08 -6.16 -7.33
CA GLY A 232 17.14 -4.95 -6.50
C GLY A 232 15.86 -4.59 -5.76
N ILE A 233 14.86 -5.47 -5.74
CA ILE A 233 13.60 -5.26 -5.01
C ILE A 233 13.74 -5.87 -3.61
N TYR A 234 13.65 -5.03 -2.57
CA TYR A 234 13.77 -5.41 -1.16
C TYR A 234 12.53 -5.07 -0.35
N THR A 235 11.43 -4.64 -1.00
CA THR A 235 10.18 -4.33 -0.32
C THR A 235 9.02 -5.07 -0.96
N PHE A 236 8.19 -5.70 -0.13
CA PHE A 236 7.11 -6.59 -0.55
C PHE A 236 5.82 -6.24 0.20
N LEU A 237 4.71 -6.10 -0.52
CA LEU A 237 3.38 -5.96 0.08
C LEU A 237 2.71 -7.33 0.09
N VAL A 238 2.48 -7.87 1.29
CA VAL A 238 1.99 -9.24 1.49
C VAL A 238 0.74 -9.22 2.38
N GLY A 239 -0.36 -9.73 1.85
CA GLY A 239 -1.64 -9.82 2.59
C GLY A 239 -2.18 -11.24 2.64
N GLU A 240 -2.66 -11.78 1.51
CA GLU A 240 -3.35 -13.07 1.46
C GLU A 240 -2.57 -14.20 2.11
N HIS A 241 -1.28 -14.29 1.84
CA HIS A 241 -0.40 -15.31 2.37
C HIS A 241 -0.32 -15.25 3.91
N LEU A 242 -0.10 -14.05 4.46
CA LEU A 242 -0.01 -13.85 5.90
C LEU A 242 -1.34 -14.10 6.63
N ILE A 243 -2.44 -13.60 6.08
CA ILE A 243 -3.78 -13.77 6.69
C ILE A 243 -4.20 -15.24 6.76
N LYS A 244 -3.77 -16.07 5.79
CA LYS A 244 -4.04 -17.51 5.76
C LYS A 244 -3.06 -18.34 6.60
N SER A 245 -1.97 -17.74 7.07
CA SER A 245 -0.98 -18.46 7.87
C SER A 245 -1.52 -18.80 9.25
N LYS A 246 -1.17 -20.00 9.73
CA LYS A 246 -1.48 -20.44 11.11
C LYS A 246 -0.60 -19.77 12.17
N ASN A 247 0.56 -19.27 11.76
CA ASN A 247 1.53 -18.59 12.62
C ASN A 247 2.15 -17.41 11.86
N ILE A 248 1.47 -16.28 11.94
CA ILE A 248 1.83 -15.05 11.23
C ILE A 248 3.24 -14.58 11.57
N THR A 249 3.59 -14.61 12.86
CA THR A 249 4.91 -14.15 13.35
C THR A 249 6.05 -14.97 12.74
N ASN A 250 5.90 -16.30 12.72
CA ASN A 250 6.90 -17.19 12.12
C ASN A 250 6.99 -16.98 10.61
N GLU A 251 5.85 -16.86 9.94
CA GLU A 251 5.79 -16.68 8.49
C GLU A 251 6.48 -15.39 8.04
N LEU A 252 6.27 -14.30 8.78
CA LEU A 252 7.00 -13.06 8.55
C LEU A 252 8.50 -13.23 8.73
N GLY A 253 8.93 -13.97 9.76
CA GLY A 253 10.35 -14.30 9.96
C GLY A 253 10.94 -15.03 8.76
N VAL A 254 10.22 -16.03 8.23
CA VAL A 254 10.61 -16.77 7.02
C VAL A 254 10.73 -15.85 5.80
N LEU A 255 9.74 -14.99 5.56
CA LEU A 255 9.77 -14.05 4.43
C LEU A 255 10.89 -13.00 4.57
N ILE A 256 11.17 -12.52 5.78
CA ILE A 256 12.18 -11.47 6.00
C ILE A 256 13.60 -12.03 5.90
N ASN A 257 13.85 -13.21 6.48
CA ASN A 257 15.19 -13.76 6.64
C ASN A 257 15.55 -14.82 5.58
N GLY A 258 14.56 -15.36 4.89
CA GLY A 258 14.76 -16.40 3.88
C GLY A 258 14.91 -17.82 4.45
N GLU A 259 14.60 -18.02 5.75
CA GLU A 259 14.75 -19.30 6.46
C GLU A 259 13.43 -19.80 7.04
#